data_993127919452a5fdbafbbb42d937046f
#
_entry.id   993127919452a5fdbafbbb42d937046f
#
_cell.length_a   1.000
_cell.length_b   1.000
_cell.length_c   1.000
_cell.angle_alpha   90.00
_cell.angle_beta   90.00
_cell.angle_gamma   90.00
#
_symmetry.space_group_name_H-M   'P 1'
#
loop_
_entity.id
_entity.type
_entity.pdbx_description
1 polymer ?
#
loop_
_entity_poly.entity_id
_entity_poly.type
_entity_poly.pdbx_seq_one_letter_code
_entity_poly.pdbx_strand_id
1 'polypeptide(L)'
;VTQASQSHNRVAMAALLIGGAAIGGSPIFVRLSEVGPMATAFWRVALALIPLLAWTWFRPEGAGGRRPEKLSEYSLLILPGVFLAIDLGAWHYALTRTSVANATLLANLAPVFVTLASWLLFRARISVVFAVGLVTAVVGVITLKGGPMALGDGNLLGDGVAVVAAMFYAGYILAIGQLRSLFSTVRIMIWSTASAAICMLPMAVLFEPTLLPLTAFGWAMLFGLAFVSHAGGQVAITYALAYLPPAFSSLTLLLQPVVAAILAWILLAEPVGMMQAIGGAIVLVGILIARRG
;
A
#
# COMPACT_ATOMS: atom_id res chain seq x y z
N VAL A 1 4.96 -28.23 -12.75
CA VAL A 1 4.08 -27.07 -12.54
C VAL A 1 3.01 -27.14 -13.64
N THR A 2 1.74 -27.40 -13.27
CA THR A 2 0.63 -27.57 -14.20
C THR A 2 0.30 -26.23 -14.92
N GLN A 3 -0.21 -26.30 -16.17
CA GLN A 3 -0.63 -25.10 -16.95
C GLN A 3 -1.58 -24.18 -16.15
N ALA A 4 -2.45 -24.75 -15.32
CA ALA A 4 -3.37 -24.02 -14.44
C ALA A 4 -2.61 -23.19 -13.39
N SER A 5 -1.53 -23.70 -12.79
CA SER A 5 -0.69 -22.95 -11.82
C SER A 5 0.03 -21.77 -12.48
N GLN A 6 0.50 -21.93 -13.71
CA GLN A 6 1.15 -20.86 -14.46
C GLN A 6 0.18 -19.73 -14.85
N SER A 7 -1.07 -20.07 -15.20
CA SER A 7 -2.08 -19.07 -15.52
C SER A 7 -2.47 -18.24 -14.30
N HIS A 8 -2.66 -18.87 -13.14
CA HIS A 8 -2.96 -18.14 -11.89
C HIS A 8 -1.83 -17.20 -11.47
N ASN A 9 -0.57 -17.61 -11.62
CA ASN A 9 0.58 -16.74 -11.31
C ASN A 9 0.67 -15.54 -12.26
N ARG A 10 0.32 -15.69 -13.54
CA ARG A 10 0.29 -14.57 -14.50
C ARG A 10 -0.82 -13.57 -14.14
N VAL A 11 -2.01 -14.05 -13.81
CA VAL A 11 -3.13 -13.21 -13.38
C VAL A 11 -2.80 -12.49 -12.07
N ALA A 12 -2.21 -13.19 -11.11
CA ALA A 12 -1.77 -12.60 -9.85
C ALA A 12 -0.70 -11.51 -10.05
N MET A 13 0.26 -11.74 -10.96
CA MET A 13 1.26 -10.73 -11.31
C MET A 13 0.62 -9.51 -11.96
N ALA A 14 -0.29 -9.69 -12.91
CA ALA A 14 -1.01 -8.58 -13.53
C ALA A 14 -1.84 -7.82 -12.49
N ALA A 15 -2.53 -8.51 -11.59
CA ALA A 15 -3.28 -7.90 -10.49
C ALA A 15 -2.37 -7.09 -9.57
N LEU A 16 -1.18 -7.61 -9.23
CA LEU A 16 -0.20 -6.92 -8.39
C LEU A 16 0.31 -5.63 -9.06
N LEU A 17 0.63 -5.67 -10.34
CA LEU A 17 1.11 -4.51 -11.10
C LEU A 17 0.01 -3.46 -11.26
N ILE A 18 -1.21 -3.87 -11.62
CA ILE A 18 -2.37 -2.97 -11.75
C ILE A 18 -2.71 -2.37 -10.39
N GLY A 19 -2.72 -3.17 -9.32
CA GLY A 19 -2.96 -2.71 -7.96
C GLY A 19 -1.90 -1.73 -7.49
N GLY A 20 -0.62 -2.02 -7.75
CA GLY A 20 0.49 -1.13 -7.46
C GLY A 20 0.38 0.19 -8.22
N ALA A 21 0.02 0.15 -9.51
CA ALA A 21 -0.20 1.35 -10.32
C ALA A 21 -1.39 2.19 -9.81
N ALA A 22 -2.52 1.55 -9.47
CA ALA A 22 -3.70 2.22 -8.93
C ALA A 22 -3.40 2.94 -7.59
N ILE A 23 -2.63 2.29 -6.71
CA ILE A 23 -2.19 2.91 -5.45
C ILE A 23 -1.12 3.98 -5.71
N GLY A 24 -0.26 3.80 -6.71
CA GLY A 24 0.70 4.81 -7.15
C GLY A 24 0.05 6.12 -7.59
N GLY A 25 -1.22 6.09 -8.01
CA GLY A 25 -2.05 7.28 -8.27
C GLY A 25 -2.59 7.98 -7.01
N SER A 26 -2.52 7.35 -5.82
CA SER A 26 -3.04 7.95 -4.58
C SER A 26 -2.54 9.36 -4.29
N PRO A 27 -1.23 9.67 -4.46
CA PRO A 27 -0.73 11.01 -4.18
C PRO A 27 -1.41 12.13 -4.98
N ILE A 28 -1.87 11.84 -6.19
CA ILE A 28 -2.59 12.82 -7.02
C ILE A 28 -3.94 13.17 -6.36
N PHE A 29 -4.71 12.15 -5.96
CA PHE A 29 -5.99 12.38 -5.27
C PHE A 29 -5.81 13.09 -3.93
N VAL A 30 -4.79 12.70 -3.14
CA VAL A 30 -4.49 13.33 -1.85
C VAL A 30 -4.09 14.78 -2.03
N ARG A 31 -3.29 15.10 -3.04
CA ARG A 31 -2.86 16.47 -3.34
C ARG A 31 -4.00 17.38 -3.79
N LEU A 32 -4.99 16.82 -4.48
CA LEU A 32 -6.17 17.53 -4.98
C LEU A 32 -7.35 17.49 -3.98
N SER A 33 -7.16 16.83 -2.83
CA SER A 33 -8.17 16.78 -1.77
C SER A 33 -8.33 18.15 -1.10
N GLU A 34 -9.59 18.51 -0.79
CA GLU A 34 -9.95 19.74 -0.08
C GLU A 34 -9.92 19.61 1.43
N VAL A 35 -9.77 18.39 1.94
CA VAL A 35 -9.69 18.11 3.38
C VAL A 35 -8.27 17.71 3.77
N GLY A 36 -7.97 17.85 5.04
CA GLY A 36 -6.64 17.54 5.55
C GLY A 36 -6.27 16.05 5.44
N PRO A 37 -4.99 15.71 5.65
CA PRO A 37 -4.46 14.37 5.40
C PRO A 37 -5.17 13.26 6.16
N MET A 38 -5.48 13.47 7.47
CA MET A 38 -6.16 12.45 8.29
C MET A 38 -7.60 12.23 7.83
N ALA A 39 -8.34 13.30 7.47
CA ALA A 39 -9.69 13.20 6.91
C ALA A 39 -9.66 12.51 5.54
N THR A 40 -8.68 12.81 4.69
CA THR A 40 -8.48 12.13 3.41
C THR A 40 -8.23 10.64 3.59
N ALA A 41 -7.38 10.26 4.56
CA ALA A 41 -7.10 8.86 4.88
C ALA A 41 -8.34 8.14 5.43
N PHE A 42 -9.15 8.80 6.28
CA PHE A 42 -10.42 8.27 6.77
C PHE A 42 -11.40 8.02 5.61
N TRP A 43 -11.64 9.02 4.76
CA TRP A 43 -12.57 8.88 3.64
C TRP A 43 -12.09 7.85 2.60
N ARG A 44 -10.79 7.72 2.39
CA ARG A 44 -10.21 6.66 1.55
C ARG A 44 -10.71 5.27 1.95
N VAL A 45 -10.73 4.95 3.24
CA VAL A 45 -11.16 3.64 3.72
C VAL A 45 -12.67 3.57 3.92
N ALA A 46 -13.32 4.63 4.43
CA ALA A 46 -14.76 4.65 4.67
C ALA A 46 -15.57 4.52 3.37
N LEU A 47 -15.27 5.31 2.34
CA LEU A 47 -15.95 5.25 1.05
C LEU A 47 -15.65 3.95 0.30
N ALA A 48 -14.48 3.36 0.48
CA ALA A 48 -14.14 2.09 -0.16
C ALA A 48 -15.03 0.92 0.30
N LEU A 49 -15.67 1.02 1.46
CA LEU A 49 -16.66 0.03 1.89
C LEU A 49 -17.87 -0.04 0.97
N ILE A 50 -18.23 1.06 0.28
CA ILE A 50 -19.38 1.09 -0.63
C ILE A 50 -19.23 0.05 -1.74
N PRO A 51 -18.20 0.07 -2.61
CA PRO A 51 -18.06 -0.92 -3.66
C PRO A 51 -17.74 -2.32 -3.11
N LEU A 52 -17.05 -2.44 -1.97
CA LEU A 52 -16.75 -3.73 -1.35
C LEU A 52 -18.02 -4.42 -0.84
N LEU A 53 -18.92 -3.70 -0.19
CA LEU A 53 -20.21 -4.23 0.26
C LEU A 53 -21.16 -4.49 -0.91
N ALA A 54 -21.20 -3.59 -1.90
CA ALA A 54 -21.98 -3.79 -3.12
C ALA A 54 -21.56 -5.08 -3.85
N TRP A 55 -20.26 -5.37 -3.90
CA TRP A 55 -19.76 -6.61 -4.50
C TRP A 55 -20.35 -7.86 -3.86
N THR A 56 -20.52 -7.88 -2.53
CA THR A 56 -21.11 -9.05 -1.83
C THR A 56 -22.59 -9.21 -2.14
N TRP A 57 -23.28 -8.10 -2.43
CA TRP A 57 -24.70 -8.13 -2.83
C TRP A 57 -24.89 -8.77 -4.21
N PHE A 58 -24.06 -8.37 -5.19
CA PHE A 58 -24.17 -8.87 -6.57
C PHE A 58 -23.55 -10.25 -6.78
N ARG A 59 -22.61 -10.64 -5.93
CA ARG A 59 -22.00 -11.97 -5.94
C ARG A 59 -22.05 -12.57 -4.53
N PRO A 60 -23.21 -13.16 -4.15
CA PRO A 60 -23.32 -13.89 -2.89
C PRO A 60 -22.21 -14.94 -2.83
N GLU A 61 -21.48 -14.98 -1.72
CA GLU A 61 -20.37 -15.91 -1.53
C GLU A 61 -20.86 -17.37 -1.53
N GLY A 62 -21.04 -17.95 -2.70
CA GLY A 62 -21.32 -19.37 -2.90
C GLY A 62 -20.12 -20.16 -3.39
N ALA A 63 -19.07 -19.49 -3.84
CA ALA A 63 -17.95 -20.14 -4.49
C ALA A 63 -16.60 -19.80 -3.82
N GLY A 64 -16.38 -20.23 -2.57
CA GLY A 64 -15.00 -20.43 -2.13
C GLY A 64 -14.46 -19.66 -0.93
N GLY A 65 -15.27 -19.03 -0.09
CA GLY A 65 -14.75 -18.38 1.12
C GLY A 65 -15.38 -18.89 2.41
N ARG A 66 -14.59 -19.58 3.24
CA ARG A 66 -15.01 -19.95 4.60
C ARG A 66 -15.47 -18.70 5.37
N ARG A 67 -16.60 -18.78 6.08
CA ARG A 67 -17.04 -17.73 7.02
C ARG A 67 -16.26 -17.86 8.33
N PRO A 68 -15.90 -16.74 9.00
CA PRO A 68 -15.33 -16.81 10.33
C PRO A 68 -16.39 -17.37 11.30
N GLU A 69 -16.00 -18.35 12.11
CA GLU A 69 -16.90 -19.02 13.05
C GLU A 69 -16.54 -18.67 14.50
N LYS A 70 -15.27 -18.36 14.75
CA LYS A 70 -14.72 -18.08 16.08
C LYS A 70 -14.37 -16.62 16.24
N LEU A 71 -14.49 -16.09 17.44
CA LEU A 71 -14.09 -14.70 17.77
C LEU A 71 -12.63 -14.43 17.40
N SER A 72 -11.75 -15.42 17.57
CA SER A 72 -10.34 -15.31 17.18
C SER A 72 -10.13 -15.10 15.66
N GLU A 73 -11.03 -15.60 14.82
CA GLU A 73 -10.95 -15.41 13.37
C GLU A 73 -11.40 -13.99 12.97
N TYR A 74 -12.36 -13.42 13.68
CA TYR A 74 -12.74 -12.02 13.51
C TYR A 74 -11.61 -11.08 13.93
N SER A 75 -10.94 -11.35 15.07
CA SER A 75 -9.79 -10.55 15.48
C SER A 75 -8.64 -10.62 14.45
N LEU A 76 -8.41 -11.79 13.83
CA LEU A 76 -7.43 -11.92 12.75
C LEU A 76 -7.81 -11.10 11.50
N LEU A 77 -9.09 -11.02 11.16
CA LEU A 77 -9.58 -10.21 10.04
C LEU A 77 -9.53 -8.70 10.31
N ILE A 78 -9.67 -8.29 11.57
CA ILE A 78 -9.59 -6.90 12.03
C ILE A 78 -8.14 -6.41 12.04
N LEU A 79 -7.20 -7.26 12.44
CA LEU A 79 -5.80 -6.91 12.67
C LEU A 79 -5.12 -6.19 11.48
N PRO A 80 -5.27 -6.62 10.22
CA PRO A 80 -4.69 -5.89 9.08
C PRO A 80 -5.21 -4.45 8.99
N GLY A 81 -6.49 -4.21 9.30
CA GLY A 81 -7.04 -2.86 9.26
C GLY A 81 -6.49 -1.96 10.37
N VAL A 82 -6.23 -2.51 11.56
CA VAL A 82 -5.53 -1.79 12.63
C VAL A 82 -4.10 -1.43 12.17
N PHE A 83 -3.38 -2.38 11.58
CA PHE A 83 -2.05 -2.11 11.05
C PHE A 83 -2.07 -1.02 9.97
N LEU A 84 -3.03 -1.07 9.06
CA LEU A 84 -3.21 -0.05 8.02
C LEU A 84 -3.54 1.32 8.61
N ALA A 85 -4.38 1.39 9.64
CA ALA A 85 -4.71 2.65 10.30
C ALA A 85 -3.48 3.27 10.99
N ILE A 86 -2.69 2.45 11.68
CA ILE A 86 -1.45 2.92 12.34
C ILE A 86 -0.44 3.39 11.29
N ASP A 87 -0.26 2.64 10.19
CA ASP A 87 0.59 3.05 9.07
C ASP A 87 0.16 4.40 8.52
N LEU A 88 -1.10 4.55 8.13
CA LEU A 88 -1.63 5.80 7.59
C LEU A 88 -1.47 6.96 8.59
N GLY A 89 -1.84 6.76 9.86
CA GLY A 89 -1.70 7.77 10.89
C GLY A 89 -0.26 8.17 11.17
N ALA A 90 0.63 7.20 11.29
CA ALA A 90 2.05 7.44 11.52
C ALA A 90 2.69 8.18 10.33
N TRP A 91 2.39 7.77 9.09
CA TRP A 91 2.92 8.45 7.91
C TRP A 91 2.45 9.90 7.82
N HIS A 92 1.16 10.17 8.05
CA HIS A 92 0.64 11.54 8.04
C HIS A 92 1.22 12.39 9.18
N TYR A 93 1.41 11.81 10.38
CA TYR A 93 2.11 12.51 11.46
C TYR A 93 3.57 12.79 11.10
N ALA A 94 4.28 11.85 10.49
CA ALA A 94 5.64 12.04 10.04
C ALA A 94 5.76 13.24 9.07
N LEU A 95 4.80 13.42 8.15
CA LEU A 95 4.75 14.57 7.23
C LEU A 95 4.69 15.93 7.94
N THR A 96 4.22 15.99 9.18
CA THR A 96 4.21 17.24 9.99
C THR A 96 5.54 17.50 10.70
N ARG A 97 6.45 16.51 10.73
CA ARG A 97 7.70 16.56 11.52
C ARG A 97 8.97 16.45 10.69
N THR A 98 8.92 15.83 9.52
CA THR A 98 10.07 15.70 8.63
C THR A 98 9.70 16.09 7.21
N SER A 99 10.67 16.13 6.30
CA SER A 99 10.37 16.43 4.90
C SER A 99 9.50 15.36 4.26
N VAL A 100 8.66 15.75 3.30
CA VAL A 100 7.82 14.82 2.52
C VAL A 100 8.69 13.75 1.84
N ALA A 101 9.90 14.12 1.40
CA ALA A 101 10.86 13.20 0.80
C ALA A 101 11.28 12.13 1.80
N ASN A 102 11.71 12.52 3.01
CA ASN A 102 12.14 11.59 4.06
C ASN A 102 10.99 10.67 4.49
N ALA A 103 9.83 11.24 4.86
CA ALA A 103 8.66 10.46 5.29
C ALA A 103 8.27 9.41 4.24
N THR A 104 8.22 9.80 2.97
CA THR A 104 7.84 8.88 1.89
C THR A 104 8.92 7.85 1.60
N LEU A 105 10.20 8.24 1.62
CA LEU A 105 11.31 7.31 1.41
C LEU A 105 11.34 6.24 2.50
N LEU A 106 11.23 6.65 3.76
CA LEU A 106 11.30 5.74 4.91
C LEU A 106 10.08 4.81 4.95
N ALA A 107 8.87 5.30 4.59
CA ALA A 107 7.69 4.45 4.43
C ALA A 107 7.87 3.41 3.31
N ASN A 108 8.59 3.73 2.24
CA ASN A 108 8.91 2.79 1.17
C ASN A 108 9.95 1.70 1.56
N LEU A 109 10.47 1.71 2.78
CA LEU A 109 11.28 0.60 3.32
C LEU A 109 10.44 -0.60 3.78
N ALA A 110 9.12 -0.55 3.69
CA ALA A 110 8.24 -1.67 4.03
C ALA A 110 8.66 -3.02 3.42
N PRO A 111 9.13 -3.15 2.17
CA PRO A 111 9.62 -4.42 1.62
C PRO A 111 10.81 -5.01 2.39
N VAL A 112 11.65 -4.18 2.99
CA VAL A 112 12.76 -4.63 3.84
C VAL A 112 12.19 -5.30 5.09
N PHE A 113 11.21 -4.66 5.75
CA PHE A 113 10.54 -5.22 6.94
C PHE A 113 9.72 -6.45 6.61
N VAL A 114 9.00 -6.50 5.47
CA VAL A 114 8.29 -7.70 5.01
C VAL A 114 9.27 -8.85 4.82
N THR A 115 10.40 -8.59 4.17
CA THR A 115 11.42 -9.62 3.90
C THR A 115 12.03 -10.14 5.20
N LEU A 116 12.41 -9.22 6.10
CA LEU A 116 12.99 -9.55 7.39
C LEU A 116 12.02 -10.35 8.26
N ALA A 117 10.77 -9.91 8.36
CA ALA A 117 9.74 -10.61 9.11
C ALA A 117 9.35 -11.94 8.48
N SER A 118 9.35 -12.06 7.14
CA SER A 118 9.13 -13.32 6.45
C SER A 118 10.21 -14.33 6.78
N TRP A 119 11.46 -13.89 6.83
CA TRP A 119 12.58 -14.73 7.22
C TRP A 119 12.52 -15.12 8.71
N LEU A 120 12.29 -14.16 9.60
CA LEU A 120 12.34 -14.36 11.05
C LEU A 120 11.12 -15.15 11.57
N LEU A 121 9.90 -14.82 11.14
CA LEU A 121 8.65 -15.39 11.66
C LEU A 121 8.22 -16.65 10.91
N PHE A 122 8.44 -16.68 9.61
CA PHE A 122 7.98 -17.79 8.75
C PHE A 122 9.12 -18.64 8.19
N ARG A 123 10.39 -18.35 8.58
CA ARG A 123 11.60 -19.05 8.11
C ARG A 123 11.65 -19.12 6.57
N ALA A 124 11.14 -18.09 5.90
CA ALA A 124 11.16 -18.01 4.44
C ALA A 124 12.61 -17.99 3.95
N ARG A 125 12.93 -18.78 2.93
CA ARG A 125 14.25 -18.75 2.28
C ARG A 125 14.33 -17.52 1.39
N ILE A 126 15.32 -16.67 1.64
CA ILE A 126 15.60 -15.48 0.85
C ILE A 126 16.82 -15.81 -0.02
N SER A 127 16.63 -15.80 -1.34
CA SER A 127 17.74 -16.03 -2.26
C SER A 127 18.63 -14.79 -2.33
N VAL A 128 19.91 -14.98 -2.66
CA VAL A 128 20.86 -13.88 -2.89
C VAL A 128 20.37 -12.99 -4.04
N VAL A 129 19.81 -13.57 -5.09
CA VAL A 129 19.27 -12.82 -6.25
C VAL A 129 18.13 -11.91 -5.81
N PHE A 130 17.20 -12.41 -4.97
CA PHE A 130 16.14 -11.58 -4.40
C PHE A 130 16.70 -10.43 -3.54
N ALA A 131 17.67 -10.71 -2.68
CA ALA A 131 18.30 -9.70 -1.82
C ALA A 131 19.00 -8.61 -2.65
N VAL A 132 19.71 -8.97 -3.71
CA VAL A 132 20.31 -8.01 -4.66
C VAL A 132 19.22 -7.16 -5.33
N GLY A 133 18.12 -7.78 -5.78
CA GLY A 133 16.99 -7.06 -6.37
C GLY A 133 16.35 -6.07 -5.38
N LEU A 134 16.17 -6.47 -4.11
CA LEU A 134 15.64 -5.62 -3.05
C LEU A 134 16.55 -4.41 -2.81
N VAL A 135 17.85 -4.62 -2.63
CA VAL A 135 18.82 -3.52 -2.42
C VAL A 135 18.82 -2.59 -3.64
N THR A 136 18.84 -3.14 -4.86
CA THR A 136 18.78 -2.35 -6.09
C THR A 136 17.52 -1.50 -6.15
N ALA A 137 16.34 -2.07 -5.84
CA ALA A 137 15.09 -1.33 -5.85
C ALA A 137 15.06 -0.20 -4.79
N VAL A 138 15.58 -0.46 -3.58
CA VAL A 138 15.68 0.57 -2.53
C VAL A 138 16.61 1.70 -2.95
N VAL A 139 17.78 1.40 -3.53
CA VAL A 139 18.68 2.42 -4.09
C VAL A 139 17.97 3.22 -5.19
N GLY A 140 17.18 2.56 -6.03
CA GLY A 140 16.37 3.22 -7.05
C GLY A 140 15.35 4.21 -6.45
N VAL A 141 14.66 3.85 -5.37
CA VAL A 141 13.72 4.76 -4.66
C VAL A 141 14.46 5.95 -4.06
N ILE A 142 15.62 5.75 -3.44
CA ILE A 142 16.46 6.84 -2.92
C ILE A 142 16.85 7.81 -4.05
N THR A 143 17.31 7.27 -5.17
CA THR A 143 17.69 8.07 -6.35
C THR A 143 16.49 8.82 -6.93
N LEU A 144 15.32 8.16 -7.05
CA LEU A 144 14.09 8.75 -7.58
C LEU A 144 13.61 9.95 -6.73
N LYS A 145 13.85 9.92 -5.43
CA LYS A 145 13.51 11.00 -4.51
C LYS A 145 14.52 12.16 -4.50
N GLY A 146 15.58 12.11 -5.28
CA GLY A 146 16.61 13.16 -5.39
C GLY A 146 17.97 12.76 -4.82
N GLY A 147 18.16 11.48 -4.54
CA GLY A 147 19.42 10.95 -3.99
C GLY A 147 19.63 11.26 -2.49
N PRO A 148 20.85 11.00 -1.98
CA PRO A 148 21.18 11.22 -0.56
C PRO A 148 21.00 12.66 -0.08
N MET A 149 21.13 13.65 -0.97
CA MET A 149 20.95 15.07 -0.64
C MET A 149 19.49 15.45 -0.35
N ALA A 150 18.52 14.66 -0.86
CA ALA A 150 17.11 14.87 -0.54
C ALA A 150 16.73 14.38 0.86
N LEU A 151 17.62 13.64 1.51
CA LEU A 151 17.51 13.20 2.91
C LEU A 151 17.88 14.32 3.91
N GLY A 152 18.08 15.56 3.42
CA GLY A 152 18.46 16.74 4.19
C GLY A 152 17.85 16.86 5.60
N ASP A 153 17.92 17.99 6.24
CA ASP A 153 17.63 18.29 7.65
C ASP A 153 16.32 17.73 8.25
N GLY A 154 16.17 16.38 8.20
CA GLY A 154 15.04 15.64 8.75
C GLY A 154 15.02 15.72 10.28
N ASN A 155 13.82 15.84 10.86
CA ASN A 155 13.63 15.68 12.28
C ASN A 155 13.65 14.18 12.62
N LEU A 156 14.58 13.75 13.47
CA LEU A 156 14.79 12.36 13.87
C LEU A 156 13.49 11.70 14.38
N LEU A 157 12.62 12.45 15.07
CA LEU A 157 11.32 11.95 15.52
C LEU A 157 10.41 11.65 14.32
N GLY A 158 10.30 12.58 13.35
CA GLY A 158 9.51 12.40 12.14
C GLY A 158 10.00 11.22 11.31
N ASP A 159 11.30 11.10 11.15
CA ASP A 159 11.93 9.99 10.43
C ASP A 159 11.67 8.64 11.13
N GLY A 160 11.81 8.59 12.45
CA GLY A 160 11.50 7.40 13.25
C GLY A 160 10.04 6.97 13.12
N VAL A 161 9.10 7.92 13.12
CA VAL A 161 7.66 7.63 12.93
C VAL A 161 7.36 7.13 11.51
N ALA A 162 8.06 7.65 10.48
CA ALA A 162 7.93 7.14 9.11
C ALA A 162 8.43 5.68 8.98
N VAL A 163 9.50 5.32 9.71
CA VAL A 163 9.95 3.91 9.79
C VAL A 163 8.90 3.04 10.49
N VAL A 164 8.27 3.54 11.55
CA VAL A 164 7.15 2.83 12.23
C VAL A 164 6.00 2.60 11.25
N ALA A 165 5.65 3.60 10.41
CA ALA A 165 4.66 3.40 9.36
C ALA A 165 5.05 2.24 8.43
N ALA A 166 6.29 2.19 7.94
CA ALA A 166 6.78 1.10 7.10
C ALA A 166 6.67 -0.28 7.79
N MET A 167 6.95 -0.36 9.09
CA MET A 167 6.81 -1.61 9.86
C MET A 167 5.35 -2.07 9.96
N PHE A 168 4.41 -1.15 10.21
CA PHE A 168 2.98 -1.48 10.28
C PHE A 168 2.41 -1.83 8.90
N TYR A 169 2.83 -1.16 7.84
CA TYR A 169 2.48 -1.55 6.48
C TYR A 169 3.01 -2.95 6.13
N ALA A 170 4.23 -3.28 6.56
CA ALA A 170 4.76 -4.64 6.44
C ALA A 170 3.90 -5.65 7.19
N GLY A 171 3.50 -5.35 8.42
CA GLY A 171 2.58 -6.16 9.21
C GLY A 171 1.23 -6.37 8.50
N TYR A 172 0.68 -5.32 7.89
CA TYR A 172 -0.54 -5.38 7.06
C TYR A 172 -0.39 -6.38 5.91
N ILE A 173 0.68 -6.27 5.12
CA ILE A 173 0.93 -7.17 3.98
C ILE A 173 1.07 -8.63 4.43
N LEU A 174 1.82 -8.87 5.50
CA LEU A 174 2.03 -10.21 6.04
C LEU A 174 0.75 -10.82 6.60
N ALA A 175 -0.03 -10.04 7.34
CA ALA A 175 -1.31 -10.48 7.89
C ALA A 175 -2.30 -10.85 6.77
N ILE A 176 -2.41 -10.02 5.73
CA ILE A 176 -3.23 -10.34 4.56
C ILE A 176 -2.72 -11.60 3.87
N GLY A 177 -1.42 -11.73 3.65
CA GLY A 177 -0.84 -12.91 3.02
C GLY A 177 -1.22 -14.21 3.75
N GLN A 178 -1.20 -14.21 5.08
CA GLN A 178 -1.64 -15.36 5.89
C GLN A 178 -3.15 -15.61 5.79
N LEU A 179 -3.95 -14.54 5.86
CA LEU A 179 -5.41 -14.66 5.80
C LEU A 179 -5.92 -15.15 4.45
N ARG A 180 -5.16 -14.92 3.36
CA ARG A 180 -5.52 -15.37 2.02
C ARG A 180 -5.58 -16.89 1.88
N SER A 181 -4.94 -17.64 2.76
CA SER A 181 -5.07 -19.10 2.82
C SER A 181 -6.39 -19.56 3.45
N LEU A 182 -7.06 -18.69 4.22
CA LEU A 182 -8.24 -19.01 5.02
C LEU A 182 -9.53 -18.37 4.48
N PHE A 183 -9.44 -17.15 3.98
CA PHE A 183 -10.59 -16.32 3.65
C PHE A 183 -10.50 -15.74 2.22
N SER A 184 -11.66 -15.40 1.65
CA SER A 184 -11.73 -14.74 0.34
C SER A 184 -11.17 -13.31 0.40
N THR A 185 -10.67 -12.81 -0.75
CA THR A 185 -10.17 -11.45 -0.90
C THR A 185 -11.18 -10.42 -0.39
N VAL A 186 -12.43 -10.54 -0.80
CA VAL A 186 -13.48 -9.56 -0.47
C VAL A 186 -13.75 -9.54 1.04
N ARG A 187 -13.80 -10.70 1.69
CA ARG A 187 -14.01 -10.79 3.15
C ARG A 187 -12.88 -10.13 3.91
N ILE A 188 -11.63 -10.44 3.57
CA ILE A 188 -10.47 -9.79 4.19
C ILE A 188 -10.55 -8.27 4.01
N MET A 189 -10.85 -7.83 2.79
CA MET A 189 -10.92 -6.41 2.48
C MET A 189 -12.04 -5.68 3.23
N ILE A 190 -13.22 -6.27 3.35
CA ILE A 190 -14.32 -5.67 4.11
C ILE A 190 -13.93 -5.48 5.58
N TRP A 191 -13.46 -6.54 6.24
CA TRP A 191 -13.13 -6.48 7.66
C TRP A 191 -11.93 -5.58 7.93
N SER A 192 -10.86 -5.67 7.15
CA SER A 192 -9.69 -4.81 7.31
C SER A 192 -10.00 -3.34 6.98
N THR A 193 -10.78 -3.06 5.94
CA THR A 193 -11.17 -1.70 5.59
C THR A 193 -12.12 -1.09 6.63
N ALA A 194 -13.10 -1.87 7.13
CA ALA A 194 -14.00 -1.41 8.18
C ALA A 194 -13.24 -1.09 9.48
N SER A 195 -12.35 -1.97 9.91
CA SER A 195 -11.55 -1.73 11.11
C SER A 195 -10.59 -0.54 10.93
N ALA A 196 -9.99 -0.37 9.74
CA ALA A 196 -9.19 0.81 9.44
C ALA A 196 -10.03 2.10 9.50
N ALA A 197 -11.25 2.09 8.95
CA ALA A 197 -12.14 3.25 9.01
C ALA A 197 -12.53 3.60 10.46
N ILE A 198 -12.84 2.59 11.28
CA ILE A 198 -13.17 2.79 12.71
C ILE A 198 -11.96 3.40 13.46
N CYS A 199 -10.74 2.91 13.19
CA CYS A 199 -9.55 3.44 13.84
C CYS A 199 -9.16 4.84 13.32
N MET A 200 -9.38 5.13 12.04
CA MET A 200 -9.05 6.42 11.44
C MET A 200 -10.03 7.53 11.80
N LEU A 201 -11.31 7.21 12.10
CA LEU A 201 -12.31 8.21 12.43
C LEU A 201 -11.92 9.10 13.62
N PRO A 202 -11.53 8.57 14.80
CA PRO A 202 -11.10 9.43 15.90
C PRO A 202 -9.87 10.26 15.54
N MET A 203 -8.93 9.73 14.77
CA MET A 203 -7.75 10.49 14.32
C MET A 203 -8.18 11.67 13.42
N ALA A 204 -9.08 11.43 12.47
CA ALA A 204 -9.59 12.49 11.60
C ALA A 204 -10.32 13.57 12.41
N VAL A 205 -11.18 13.18 13.37
CA VAL A 205 -11.94 14.14 14.22
C VAL A 205 -11.02 14.96 15.13
N LEU A 206 -9.96 14.36 15.66
CA LEU A 206 -9.05 15.01 16.61
C LEU A 206 -8.02 15.93 15.95
N PHE A 207 -7.59 15.59 14.73
CA PHE A 207 -6.46 16.29 14.11
C PHE A 207 -6.86 17.21 12.95
N GLU A 208 -8.12 17.12 12.44
CA GLU A 208 -8.54 17.92 11.31
C GLU A 208 -9.67 18.89 11.67
N PRO A 209 -9.55 20.16 11.27
CA PRO A 209 -10.58 21.16 11.53
C PRO A 209 -11.85 20.92 10.71
N THR A 210 -11.73 20.29 9.54
CA THR A 210 -12.84 20.00 8.63
C THR A 210 -12.74 18.57 8.11
N LEU A 211 -13.84 17.85 8.18
CA LEU A 211 -13.92 16.47 7.70
C LEU A 211 -14.55 16.34 6.31
N LEU A 212 -15.35 17.32 5.90
CA LEU A 212 -16.16 17.26 4.68
C LEU A 212 -15.60 18.21 3.64
N PRO A 213 -15.40 17.77 2.38
CA PRO A 213 -15.06 18.67 1.31
C PRO A 213 -16.23 19.59 0.97
N LEU A 214 -15.91 20.80 0.53
CA LEU A 214 -16.91 21.84 0.24
C LEU A 214 -17.50 21.71 -1.16
N THR A 215 -16.77 21.13 -2.10
CA THR A 215 -17.16 21.07 -3.51
C THR A 215 -17.40 19.65 -4.01
N ALA A 216 -18.13 19.52 -5.12
CA ALA A 216 -18.28 18.25 -5.83
C ALA A 216 -16.93 17.70 -6.33
N PHE A 217 -15.98 18.58 -6.67
CA PHE A 217 -14.63 18.18 -7.06
C PHE A 217 -13.87 17.52 -5.90
N GLY A 218 -13.91 18.11 -4.70
CA GLY A 218 -13.31 17.52 -3.51
C GLY A 218 -13.88 16.12 -3.21
N TRP A 219 -15.20 15.95 -3.32
CA TRP A 219 -15.84 14.62 -3.21
C TRP A 219 -15.38 13.68 -4.32
N ALA A 220 -15.25 14.13 -5.56
CA ALA A 220 -14.76 13.29 -6.66
C ALA A 220 -13.33 12.79 -6.40
N MET A 221 -12.46 13.62 -5.81
CA MET A 221 -11.10 13.19 -5.42
C MET A 221 -11.13 12.12 -4.33
N LEU A 222 -11.99 12.25 -3.32
CA LEU A 222 -12.15 11.25 -2.26
C LEU A 222 -12.73 9.93 -2.80
N PHE A 223 -13.75 9.99 -3.66
CA PHE A 223 -14.28 8.79 -4.31
C PHE A 223 -13.26 8.14 -5.24
N GLY A 224 -12.51 8.93 -6.02
CA GLY A 224 -11.41 8.42 -6.84
C GLY A 224 -10.35 7.68 -6.01
N LEU A 225 -9.91 8.29 -4.91
CA LEU A 225 -8.97 7.68 -3.98
C LEU A 225 -9.51 6.38 -3.38
N ALA A 226 -10.77 6.38 -2.93
CA ALA A 226 -11.39 5.22 -2.31
C ALA A 226 -11.65 4.07 -3.31
N PHE A 227 -12.16 4.38 -4.49
CA PHE A 227 -12.61 3.38 -5.45
C PHE A 227 -11.44 2.85 -6.29
N VAL A 228 -10.60 3.74 -6.82
CA VAL A 228 -9.48 3.33 -7.67
C VAL A 228 -8.33 2.79 -6.82
N SER A 229 -7.85 3.57 -5.86
CA SER A 229 -6.64 3.19 -5.12
C SER A 229 -6.93 2.18 -4.02
N HIS A 230 -7.98 2.37 -3.21
CA HIS A 230 -8.24 1.45 -2.11
C HIS A 230 -9.06 0.23 -2.55
N ALA A 231 -10.30 0.39 -3.01
CA ALA A 231 -11.13 -0.75 -3.40
C ALA A 231 -10.55 -1.49 -4.61
N GLY A 232 -10.10 -0.79 -5.65
CA GLY A 232 -9.48 -1.42 -6.82
C GLY A 232 -8.07 -1.92 -6.54
N GLY A 233 -7.19 -1.00 -6.12
CA GLY A 233 -5.77 -1.29 -5.93
C GLY A 233 -5.49 -2.31 -4.83
N GLN A 234 -6.03 -2.10 -3.62
CA GLN A 234 -5.79 -3.01 -2.50
C GLN A 234 -6.47 -4.37 -2.68
N VAL A 235 -7.64 -4.43 -3.32
CA VAL A 235 -8.27 -5.73 -3.67
C VAL A 235 -7.38 -6.52 -4.62
N ALA A 236 -6.82 -5.87 -5.64
CA ALA A 236 -5.93 -6.51 -6.60
C ALA A 236 -4.65 -7.04 -5.93
N ILE A 237 -4.04 -6.26 -5.02
CA ILE A 237 -2.87 -6.69 -4.24
C ILE A 237 -3.25 -7.84 -3.30
N THR A 238 -4.37 -7.73 -2.59
CA THR A 238 -4.86 -8.79 -1.69
C THR A 238 -5.13 -10.09 -2.46
N TYR A 239 -5.67 -9.99 -3.68
CA TYR A 239 -5.83 -11.15 -4.56
C TYR A 239 -4.46 -11.75 -4.91
N ALA A 240 -3.49 -10.94 -5.29
CA ALA A 240 -2.16 -11.40 -5.68
C ALA A 240 -1.42 -12.11 -4.54
N LEU A 241 -1.60 -11.66 -3.30
CA LEU A 241 -1.01 -12.28 -2.10
C LEU A 241 -1.50 -13.70 -1.80
N ALA A 242 -2.55 -14.18 -2.49
CA ALA A 242 -2.93 -15.59 -2.44
C ALA A 242 -2.00 -16.51 -3.24
N TYR A 243 -1.27 -15.96 -4.20
CA TYR A 243 -0.51 -16.73 -5.19
C TYR A 243 0.97 -16.34 -5.22
N LEU A 244 1.32 -15.16 -4.72
CA LEU A 244 2.68 -14.61 -4.75
C LEU A 244 3.22 -14.43 -3.33
N PRO A 245 4.51 -14.67 -3.11
CA PRO A 245 5.15 -14.47 -1.80
C PRO A 245 5.01 -13.01 -1.32
N PRO A 246 4.71 -12.75 -0.03
CA PRO A 246 4.58 -11.39 0.50
C PRO A 246 5.84 -10.53 0.29
N ALA A 247 7.04 -11.11 0.44
CA ALA A 247 8.30 -10.41 0.22
C ALA A 247 8.43 -9.91 -1.22
N PHE A 248 8.15 -10.76 -2.22
CA PHE A 248 8.18 -10.36 -3.63
C PHE A 248 7.06 -9.36 -3.95
N SER A 249 5.86 -9.58 -3.42
CA SER A 249 4.72 -8.68 -3.64
C SER A 249 5.03 -7.28 -3.10
N SER A 250 5.52 -7.15 -1.87
CA SER A 250 5.86 -5.87 -1.26
C SER A 250 6.98 -5.14 -2.02
N LEU A 251 8.00 -5.88 -2.49
CA LEU A 251 9.06 -5.31 -3.32
C LEU A 251 8.50 -4.76 -4.65
N THR A 252 7.59 -5.49 -5.28
CA THR A 252 6.94 -5.04 -6.53
C THR A 252 6.15 -3.75 -6.32
N LEU A 253 5.62 -3.50 -5.10
CA LEU A 253 4.92 -2.26 -4.77
C LEU A 253 5.82 -1.02 -4.76
N LEU A 254 7.16 -1.16 -4.79
CA LEU A 254 8.07 -0.05 -5.08
C LEU A 254 7.88 0.55 -6.49
N LEU A 255 7.06 -0.07 -7.33
CA LEU A 255 6.53 0.54 -8.54
C LEU A 255 5.69 1.80 -8.26
N GLN A 256 5.03 1.90 -7.09
CA GLN A 256 4.13 3.02 -6.74
C GLN A 256 4.78 4.39 -6.88
N PRO A 257 5.97 4.67 -6.32
CA PRO A 257 6.63 5.97 -6.50
C PRO A 257 7.01 6.27 -7.95
N VAL A 258 7.30 5.25 -8.77
CA VAL A 258 7.56 5.44 -10.20
C VAL A 258 6.28 5.87 -10.92
N VAL A 259 5.17 5.18 -10.67
CA VAL A 259 3.86 5.53 -11.23
C VAL A 259 3.40 6.90 -10.75
N ALA A 260 3.60 7.23 -9.48
CA ALA A 260 3.29 8.55 -8.92
C ALA A 260 4.04 9.67 -9.66
N ALA A 261 5.33 9.49 -9.95
CA ALA A 261 6.13 10.47 -10.70
C ALA A 261 5.63 10.64 -12.14
N ILE A 262 5.30 9.53 -12.81
CA ILE A 262 4.76 9.55 -14.18
C ILE A 262 3.39 10.27 -14.20
N LEU A 263 2.50 9.96 -13.26
CA LEU A 263 1.19 10.58 -13.19
C LEU A 263 1.27 12.06 -12.82
N ALA A 264 2.18 12.47 -11.94
CA ALA A 264 2.44 13.87 -11.64
C ALA A 264 2.92 14.64 -12.87
N TRP A 265 3.78 14.04 -13.68
CA TRP A 265 4.20 14.63 -14.95
C TRP A 265 3.04 14.80 -15.95
N ILE A 266 2.23 13.76 -16.14
CA ILE A 266 1.14 13.79 -17.15
C ILE A 266 -0.03 14.67 -16.69
N LEU A 267 -0.43 14.57 -15.41
CA LEU A 267 -1.68 15.19 -14.91
C LEU A 267 -1.46 16.55 -14.26
N LEU A 268 -0.28 16.78 -13.68
CA LEU A 268 0.04 18.02 -12.96
C LEU A 268 1.09 18.85 -13.68
N ALA A 269 1.56 18.42 -14.88
CA ALA A 269 2.62 19.05 -15.65
C ALA A 269 3.93 19.26 -14.85
N GLU A 270 4.19 18.41 -13.85
CA GLU A 270 5.45 18.46 -13.09
C GLU A 270 6.58 17.85 -13.92
N PRO A 271 7.69 18.56 -14.14
CA PRO A 271 8.77 18.03 -14.97
C PRO A 271 9.44 16.83 -14.29
N VAL A 272 9.63 15.74 -15.01
CA VAL A 272 10.42 14.60 -14.54
C VAL A 272 11.90 14.95 -14.62
N GLY A 273 12.54 15.10 -13.47
CA GLY A 273 13.97 15.35 -13.38
C GLY A 273 14.81 14.11 -13.75
N MET A 274 16.08 14.34 -14.12
CA MET A 274 17.02 13.27 -14.47
C MET A 274 17.12 12.20 -13.36
N MET A 275 17.21 12.61 -12.09
CA MET A 275 17.27 11.69 -10.93
C MET A 275 16.01 10.84 -10.81
N GLN A 276 14.83 11.41 -11.10
CA GLN A 276 13.57 10.67 -11.09
C GLN A 276 13.53 9.60 -12.19
N ALA A 277 13.98 9.94 -13.40
CA ALA A 277 14.04 9.00 -14.51
C ALA A 277 15.03 7.85 -14.24
N ILE A 278 16.25 8.17 -13.80
CA ILE A 278 17.27 7.17 -13.44
C ILE A 278 16.80 6.30 -12.28
N GLY A 279 16.31 6.92 -11.20
CA GLY A 279 15.80 6.19 -10.02
C GLY A 279 14.65 5.26 -10.37
N GLY A 280 13.70 5.71 -11.18
CA GLY A 280 12.60 4.89 -11.68
C GLY A 280 13.09 3.67 -12.47
N ALA A 281 14.06 3.86 -13.37
CA ALA A 281 14.68 2.77 -14.12
C ALA A 281 15.36 1.76 -13.18
N ILE A 282 16.12 2.22 -12.17
CA ILE A 282 16.78 1.36 -11.19
C ILE A 282 15.74 0.56 -10.37
N VAL A 283 14.63 1.17 -9.97
CA VAL A 283 13.52 0.46 -9.28
C VAL A 283 13.01 -0.70 -10.13
N LEU A 284 12.71 -0.44 -11.41
CA LEU A 284 12.21 -1.46 -12.33
C LEU A 284 13.21 -2.60 -12.53
N VAL A 285 14.50 -2.28 -12.67
CA VAL A 285 15.57 -3.27 -12.74
C VAL A 285 15.64 -4.11 -11.45
N GLY A 286 15.56 -3.48 -10.28
CA GLY A 286 15.53 -4.19 -9.00
C GLY A 286 14.37 -5.18 -8.89
N ILE A 287 13.16 -4.79 -9.30
CA ILE A 287 11.99 -5.67 -9.35
C ILE A 287 12.21 -6.85 -10.30
N LEU A 288 12.79 -6.60 -11.49
CA LEU A 288 13.08 -7.64 -12.46
C LEU A 288 14.14 -8.64 -11.97
N ILE A 289 15.18 -8.17 -11.26
CA ILE A 289 16.18 -9.04 -10.62
C ILE A 289 15.52 -9.90 -9.56
N ALA A 290 14.77 -9.28 -8.64
CA ALA A 290 14.12 -9.99 -7.54
C ALA A 290 13.13 -11.07 -8.03
N ARG A 291 12.52 -10.88 -9.19
CA ARG A 291 11.61 -11.86 -9.81
C ARG A 291 12.31 -13.16 -10.21
N ARG A 292 13.63 -13.14 -10.41
CA ARG A 292 14.42 -14.31 -10.83
C ARG A 292 14.96 -15.13 -9.63
N GLY A 293 14.83 -14.62 -8.44
CA GLY A 293 15.26 -15.23 -7.18
C GLY A 293 14.12 -15.81 -6.38
#